data_17cef5de3a8e8c1e7ff9e9cde224a368
#
_entry.id   17cef5de3a8e8c1e7ff9e9cde224a368
#
_cell.length_a   1.000
_cell.length_b   1.000
_cell.length_c   1.000
_cell.angle_alpha   90.00
_cell.angle_beta   90.00
_cell.angle_gamma   90.00
#
_symmetry.space_group_name_H-M   'P 1'
#
loop_
_entity.id
_entity.type
_entity.pdbx_description
1 polymer ?
#
loop_
_entity_poly.entity_id
_entity_poly.type
_entity_poly.pdbx_seq_one_letter_code
_entity_poly.pdbx_strand_id
1 'polypeptide(L)'
;MAENAADSGTTSGGRPTRPDLAAMIVPLGRALMAAEQPILDAHGLTMWAYSVLLHLDESPIRTQAALAEAIRADKTRIIAVLDDLEARELIRRQPDAKDRRVRLLSLTAAGQRLRDAVQAAIQQGEEQLLTQLPAADRAGFLKGLQALSALPELTSRKPGRGSLQASAGPGADNPT
;
A
#
# COMPACT_ATOMS: atom_id res chain seq x y z
N MET A 1 33.75 47.45 33.82
CA MET A 1 32.55 47.65 32.97
C MET A 1 32.69 46.71 31.81
N ALA A 2 31.99 45.62 31.89
CA ALA A 2 31.96 44.62 30.85
C ALA A 2 30.51 44.61 30.31
N GLU A 3 30.39 45.04 29.08
CA GLU A 3 29.11 45.08 28.36
C GLU A 3 28.87 43.75 27.67
N ASN A 4 27.86 43.05 28.15
CA ASN A 4 27.44 41.72 27.68
C ASN A 4 26.51 41.94 26.49
N ALA A 5 27.05 41.82 25.28
CA ALA A 5 26.24 41.80 24.07
C ALA A 5 25.62 40.40 23.89
N ALA A 6 24.35 40.23 24.24
CA ALA A 6 23.56 39.09 23.94
C ALA A 6 23.32 39.00 22.42
N ASP A 7 23.98 38.07 21.79
CA ASP A 7 23.75 37.66 20.40
C ASP A 7 22.39 36.96 20.31
N SER A 8 21.38 37.73 19.92
CA SER A 8 20.05 37.21 19.61
C SER A 8 20.08 36.59 18.22
N GLY A 9 20.53 35.34 18.16
CA GLY A 9 20.48 34.51 16.94
C GLY A 9 19.04 34.34 16.48
N THR A 10 18.55 35.23 15.64
CA THR A 10 17.30 35.09 14.90
C THR A 10 17.45 33.91 13.94
N THR A 11 16.92 32.75 14.33
CA THR A 11 16.78 31.60 13.43
C THR A 11 15.78 32.01 12.33
N SER A 12 16.32 32.48 11.22
CA SER A 12 15.57 32.68 9.98
C SER A 12 15.03 31.34 9.56
N GLY A 13 13.77 31.09 9.86
CA GLY A 13 13.02 29.90 9.40
C GLY A 13 12.92 29.94 7.88
N GLY A 14 13.93 29.40 7.19
CA GLY A 14 13.92 29.26 5.75
C GLY A 14 12.71 28.46 5.32
N ARG A 15 11.99 28.94 4.31
CA ARG A 15 10.88 28.21 3.68
C ARG A 15 11.37 26.82 3.27
N PRO A 16 10.61 25.74 3.52
CA PRO A 16 10.99 24.40 3.09
C PRO A 16 11.38 24.35 1.61
N THR A 17 12.52 23.75 1.30
CA THR A 17 13.09 23.73 -0.06
C THR A 17 12.40 22.73 -0.98
N ARG A 18 11.59 21.82 -0.45
CA ARG A 18 10.84 20.81 -1.22
C ARG A 18 9.46 20.55 -0.60
N PRO A 19 8.48 20.04 -1.37
CA PRO A 19 7.23 19.52 -0.83
C PRO A 19 7.48 18.32 0.10
N ASP A 20 6.53 18.04 1.00
CA ASP A 20 6.56 16.85 1.85
C ASP A 20 6.46 15.57 1.00
N LEU A 21 7.09 14.49 1.46
CA LEU A 21 7.06 13.21 0.75
C LEU A 21 5.62 12.73 0.50
N ALA A 22 4.75 12.83 1.50
CA ALA A 22 3.35 12.44 1.35
C ALA A 22 2.62 13.27 0.28
N ALA A 23 2.88 14.58 0.20
CA ALA A 23 2.31 15.47 -0.81
C ALA A 23 2.74 15.08 -2.24
N MET A 24 3.91 14.47 -2.41
CA MET A 24 4.41 13.97 -3.70
C MET A 24 3.93 12.55 -4.00
N ILE A 25 4.02 11.65 -3.02
CA ILE A 25 3.74 10.21 -3.22
C ILE A 25 2.25 9.92 -3.36
N VAL A 26 1.39 10.60 -2.58
CA VAL A 26 -0.06 10.30 -2.59
C VAL A 26 -0.71 10.56 -3.96
N PRO A 27 -0.48 11.69 -4.65
CA PRO A 27 -1.01 11.89 -6.00
C PRO A 27 -0.45 10.88 -7.00
N LEU A 28 0.84 10.59 -6.94
CA LEU A 28 1.48 9.58 -7.79
C LEU A 28 0.87 8.20 -7.58
N GLY A 29 0.73 7.76 -6.33
CA GLY A 29 0.12 6.47 -6.00
C GLY A 29 -1.33 6.36 -6.50
N ARG A 30 -2.13 7.43 -6.38
CA ARG A 30 -3.49 7.47 -6.94
C ARG A 30 -3.51 7.34 -8.46
N ALA A 31 -2.58 8.01 -9.15
CA ALA A 31 -2.47 7.95 -10.60
C ALA A 31 -2.06 6.54 -11.06
N LEU A 32 -1.11 5.89 -10.37
CA LEU A 32 -0.71 4.50 -10.65
C LEU A 32 -1.90 3.54 -10.46
N MET A 33 -2.58 3.60 -9.32
CA MET A 33 -3.76 2.75 -9.07
C MET A 33 -4.89 2.97 -10.10
N ALA A 34 -5.10 4.21 -10.55
CA ALA A 34 -6.08 4.50 -11.60
C ALA A 34 -5.66 3.93 -12.96
N ALA A 35 -4.36 3.91 -13.27
CA ALA A 35 -3.82 3.32 -14.49
C ALA A 35 -3.87 1.78 -14.47
N GLU A 36 -3.76 1.15 -13.31
CA GLU A 36 -3.87 -0.31 -13.13
C GLU A 36 -5.31 -0.81 -13.31
N GLN A 37 -6.32 0.00 -12.94
CA GLN A 37 -7.71 -0.45 -12.92
C GLN A 37 -8.21 -1.04 -14.25
N PRO A 38 -8.00 -0.43 -15.43
CA PRO A 38 -8.40 -1.03 -16.71
C PRO A 38 -7.73 -2.37 -16.99
N ILE A 39 -6.49 -2.55 -16.55
CA ILE A 39 -5.75 -3.80 -16.71
C ILE A 39 -6.37 -4.89 -15.83
N LEU A 40 -6.67 -4.57 -14.59
CA LEU A 40 -7.34 -5.48 -13.66
C LEU A 40 -8.72 -5.88 -14.17
N ASP A 41 -9.52 -4.93 -14.66
CA ASP A 41 -10.85 -5.17 -15.21
C ASP A 41 -10.81 -6.08 -16.44
N ALA A 42 -9.83 -5.90 -17.34
CA ALA A 42 -9.63 -6.75 -18.51
C ALA A 42 -9.32 -8.21 -18.14
N HIS A 43 -8.77 -8.46 -16.95
CA HIS A 43 -8.49 -9.79 -16.41
C HIS A 43 -9.55 -10.27 -15.41
N GLY A 44 -10.62 -9.51 -15.21
CA GLY A 44 -11.67 -9.81 -14.25
C GLY A 44 -11.19 -9.85 -12.80
N LEU A 45 -10.21 -9.02 -12.45
CA LEU A 45 -9.69 -8.93 -11.09
C LEU A 45 -10.08 -7.60 -10.45
N THR A 46 -10.39 -7.64 -9.17
CA THR A 46 -10.39 -6.45 -8.33
C THR A 46 -8.98 -6.19 -7.79
N MET A 47 -8.70 -4.97 -7.36
CA MET A 47 -7.43 -4.63 -6.69
C MET A 47 -7.17 -5.55 -5.48
N TRP A 48 -8.19 -5.92 -4.73
CA TRP A 48 -8.06 -6.84 -3.60
C TRP A 48 -7.72 -8.26 -4.04
N ALA A 49 -8.34 -8.75 -5.13
CA ALA A 49 -8.03 -10.07 -5.69
C ALA A 49 -6.57 -10.12 -6.17
N TYR A 50 -6.12 -9.09 -6.87
CA TYR A 50 -4.73 -8.98 -7.31
C TYR A 50 -3.74 -8.90 -6.14
N SER A 51 -4.04 -8.11 -5.11
CA SER A 51 -3.25 -8.07 -3.88
C SER A 51 -3.12 -9.43 -3.20
N VAL A 52 -4.21 -10.22 -3.17
CA VAL A 52 -4.17 -11.60 -2.66
C VAL A 52 -3.21 -12.46 -3.48
N LEU A 53 -3.33 -12.43 -4.81
CA LEU A 53 -2.46 -13.24 -5.69
C LEU A 53 -0.98 -12.88 -5.50
N LEU A 54 -0.64 -11.60 -5.38
CA LEU A 54 0.73 -11.15 -5.12
C LEU A 54 1.29 -11.67 -3.79
N HIS A 55 0.49 -11.59 -2.72
CA HIS A 55 0.97 -11.98 -1.39
C HIS A 55 1.06 -13.50 -1.19
N LEU A 56 0.28 -14.28 -1.92
CA LEU A 56 0.40 -15.74 -1.89
C LEU A 56 1.65 -16.24 -2.62
N ASP A 57 2.15 -15.49 -3.60
CA ASP A 57 3.40 -15.83 -4.28
C ASP A 57 4.63 -15.62 -3.39
N GLU A 58 4.69 -14.48 -2.71
CA GLU A 58 5.81 -14.15 -1.79
C GLU A 58 5.92 -15.13 -0.61
N SER A 59 4.79 -15.69 -0.18
CA SER A 59 4.70 -16.69 0.87
C SER A 59 3.69 -17.75 0.45
N PRO A 60 4.14 -18.79 -0.23
CA PRO A 60 3.26 -19.72 -0.94
C PRO A 60 2.23 -20.44 -0.05
N ILE A 61 2.41 -20.41 1.26
CA ILE A 61 1.46 -21.00 2.20
C ILE A 61 1.21 -19.99 3.33
N ARG A 62 -0.02 -19.45 3.38
CA ARG A 62 -0.45 -18.51 4.44
C ARG A 62 -1.81 -18.88 4.98
N THR A 63 -2.04 -18.60 6.26
CA THR A 63 -3.39 -18.63 6.81
C THR A 63 -4.17 -17.41 6.33
N GLN A 64 -5.50 -17.54 6.27
CA GLN A 64 -6.38 -16.43 5.94
C GLN A 64 -6.17 -15.21 6.86
N ALA A 65 -5.94 -15.46 8.16
CA ALA A 65 -5.69 -14.39 9.13
C ALA A 65 -4.37 -13.65 8.84
N ALA A 66 -3.29 -14.41 8.57
CA ALA A 66 -1.99 -13.83 8.24
C ALA A 66 -2.02 -13.06 6.92
N LEU A 67 -2.77 -13.56 5.92
CA LEU A 67 -2.96 -12.87 4.65
C LEU A 67 -3.73 -11.55 4.84
N ALA A 68 -4.86 -11.56 5.56
CA ALA A 68 -5.64 -10.36 5.84
C ALA A 68 -4.80 -9.28 6.55
N GLU A 69 -3.95 -9.69 7.49
CA GLU A 69 -3.02 -8.78 8.17
C GLU A 69 -1.97 -8.22 7.18
N ALA A 70 -1.36 -9.05 6.36
CA ALA A 70 -0.33 -8.65 5.40
C ALA A 70 -0.84 -7.62 4.40
N ILE A 71 -2.05 -7.81 3.84
CA ILE A 71 -2.63 -6.88 2.87
C ILE A 71 -3.47 -5.77 3.53
N ARG A 72 -3.51 -5.71 4.86
CA ARG A 72 -4.30 -4.73 5.65
C ARG A 72 -5.77 -4.69 5.27
N ALA A 73 -6.32 -5.85 4.92
CA ALA A 73 -7.72 -5.98 4.55
C ALA A 73 -8.61 -6.27 5.77
N ASP A 74 -9.85 -5.81 5.71
CA ASP A 74 -10.89 -6.25 6.63
C ASP A 74 -11.18 -7.75 6.44
N LYS A 75 -11.36 -8.48 7.56
CA LYS A 75 -11.57 -9.94 7.53
C LYS A 75 -12.81 -10.33 6.72
N THR A 76 -13.88 -9.55 6.79
CA THR A 76 -15.11 -9.84 6.05
C THR A 76 -14.90 -9.70 4.56
N ARG A 77 -14.20 -8.65 4.14
CA ARG A 77 -13.89 -8.41 2.73
C ARG A 77 -13.00 -9.49 2.14
N ILE A 78 -11.97 -9.93 2.90
CA ILE A 78 -11.03 -10.92 2.40
C ILE A 78 -11.70 -12.29 2.19
N ILE A 79 -12.69 -12.66 2.98
CA ILE A 79 -13.41 -13.92 2.83
C ILE A 79 -14.08 -13.99 1.44
N ALA A 80 -14.85 -12.97 1.07
CA ALA A 80 -15.54 -12.93 -0.22
C ALA A 80 -14.56 -12.97 -1.41
N VAL A 81 -13.42 -12.27 -1.30
CA VAL A 81 -12.36 -12.30 -2.32
C VAL A 81 -11.74 -13.69 -2.45
N LEU A 82 -11.46 -14.35 -1.32
CA LEU A 82 -10.89 -15.70 -1.34
C LEU A 82 -11.87 -16.73 -1.86
N ASP A 83 -13.17 -16.59 -1.58
CA ASP A 83 -14.21 -17.47 -2.08
C ASP A 83 -14.35 -17.35 -3.61
N ASP A 84 -14.32 -16.13 -4.16
CA ASP A 84 -14.31 -15.89 -5.61
C ASP A 84 -13.06 -16.49 -6.27
N LEU A 85 -11.89 -16.23 -5.73
CA LEU A 85 -10.64 -16.74 -6.29
C LEU A 85 -10.57 -18.28 -6.25
N GLU A 86 -11.10 -18.91 -5.19
CA GLU A 86 -11.16 -20.36 -5.08
C GLU A 86 -12.19 -20.96 -6.07
N ALA A 87 -13.37 -20.33 -6.20
CA ALA A 87 -14.39 -20.75 -7.18
C ALA A 87 -13.89 -20.67 -8.63
N ARG A 88 -12.96 -19.75 -8.91
CA ARG A 88 -12.27 -19.59 -10.20
C ARG A 88 -11.01 -20.45 -10.32
N GLU A 89 -10.75 -21.34 -9.36
CA GLU A 89 -9.58 -22.22 -9.32
C GLU A 89 -8.23 -21.49 -9.39
N LEU A 90 -8.18 -20.22 -8.96
CA LEU A 90 -6.94 -19.43 -8.96
C LEU A 90 -6.13 -19.64 -7.67
N ILE A 91 -6.79 -19.96 -6.59
CA ILE A 91 -6.20 -20.35 -5.31
C ILE A 91 -6.80 -21.67 -4.83
N ARG A 92 -6.19 -22.27 -3.83
CA ARG A 92 -6.74 -23.43 -3.11
C ARG A 92 -6.54 -23.28 -1.61
N ARG A 93 -7.49 -23.82 -0.85
CA ARG A 93 -7.42 -23.94 0.59
C ARG A 93 -7.16 -25.40 0.97
N GLN A 94 -6.12 -25.65 1.75
CA GLN A 94 -5.75 -26.98 2.21
C GLN A 94 -5.64 -27.00 3.74
N PRO A 95 -6.06 -28.11 4.41
CA PRO A 95 -5.79 -28.26 5.84
C PRO A 95 -4.28 -28.28 6.08
N ASP A 96 -3.81 -27.62 7.13
CA ASP A 96 -2.43 -27.78 7.58
C ASP A 96 -2.20 -29.22 8.06
N ALA A 97 -1.06 -29.79 7.67
CA ALA A 97 -0.68 -31.15 8.09
C ALA A 97 -0.46 -31.27 9.62
N LYS A 98 -0.09 -30.15 10.27
CA LYS A 98 0.17 -30.09 11.72
C LYS A 98 -1.09 -29.78 12.53
N ASP A 99 -1.99 -28.95 11.99
CA ASP A 99 -3.26 -28.60 12.61
C ASP A 99 -4.37 -28.49 11.56
N ARG A 100 -5.19 -29.54 11.46
CA ARG A 100 -6.29 -29.62 10.51
C ARG A 100 -7.37 -28.53 10.65
N ARG A 101 -7.37 -27.79 11.75
CA ARG A 101 -8.27 -26.64 11.96
C ARG A 101 -7.78 -25.40 11.20
N VAL A 102 -6.49 -25.36 10.87
CA VAL A 102 -5.87 -24.27 10.11
C VAL A 102 -6.03 -24.56 8.62
N ARG A 103 -6.48 -23.57 7.86
CA ARG A 103 -6.53 -23.61 6.40
C ARG A 103 -5.39 -22.79 5.84
N LEU A 104 -4.55 -23.45 5.06
CA LEU A 104 -3.46 -22.81 4.33
C LEU A 104 -3.92 -22.46 2.93
N LEU A 105 -3.50 -21.28 2.48
CA LEU A 105 -3.79 -20.74 1.15
C LEU A 105 -2.57 -20.91 0.26
N SER A 106 -2.78 -21.28 -0.98
CA SER A 106 -1.71 -21.31 -1.99
C SER A 106 -2.26 -20.98 -3.37
N LEU A 107 -1.39 -20.45 -4.25
CA LEU A 107 -1.74 -20.28 -5.65
C LEU A 107 -1.85 -21.63 -6.35
N THR A 108 -2.74 -21.72 -7.34
CA THR A 108 -2.72 -22.76 -8.35
C THR A 108 -1.80 -22.34 -9.50
N ALA A 109 -1.48 -23.26 -10.40
CA ALA A 109 -0.77 -22.93 -11.63
C ALA A 109 -1.54 -21.92 -12.51
N ALA A 110 -2.88 -21.94 -12.48
CA ALA A 110 -3.71 -20.96 -13.15
C ALA A 110 -3.61 -19.58 -12.48
N GLY A 111 -3.66 -19.55 -11.15
CA GLY A 111 -3.48 -18.31 -10.38
C GLY A 111 -2.12 -17.67 -10.61
N GLN A 112 -1.04 -18.46 -10.66
CA GLN A 112 0.30 -17.98 -10.98
C GLN A 112 0.36 -17.36 -12.37
N ARG A 113 -0.13 -18.06 -13.38
CA ARG A 113 -0.16 -17.52 -14.76
C ARG A 113 -0.93 -16.21 -14.87
N LEU A 114 -2.10 -16.14 -14.22
CA LEU A 114 -2.91 -14.91 -14.22
C LEU A 114 -2.18 -13.76 -13.53
N ARG A 115 -1.64 -14.01 -12.32
CA ARG A 115 -0.85 -13.02 -11.58
C ARG A 115 0.30 -12.49 -12.44
N ASP A 116 1.09 -13.38 -13.07
CA ASP A 116 2.24 -13.01 -13.89
C ASP A 116 1.83 -12.19 -15.11
N ALA A 117 0.75 -12.57 -15.77
CA ALA A 117 0.23 -11.83 -16.94
C ALA A 117 -0.23 -10.42 -16.54
N VAL A 118 -0.95 -10.29 -15.44
CA VAL A 118 -1.42 -9.00 -14.94
C VAL A 118 -0.25 -8.13 -14.51
N GLN A 119 0.70 -8.69 -13.76
CA GLN A 119 1.89 -7.97 -13.31
C GLN A 119 2.73 -7.47 -14.48
N ALA A 120 2.93 -8.30 -15.50
CA ALA A 120 3.65 -7.89 -16.70
C ALA A 120 2.93 -6.73 -17.44
N ALA A 121 1.61 -6.78 -17.56
CA ALA A 121 0.84 -5.72 -18.20
C ALA A 121 0.89 -4.40 -17.41
N ILE A 122 0.82 -4.45 -16.08
CA ILE A 122 0.99 -3.28 -15.20
C ILE A 122 2.39 -2.70 -15.37
N GLN A 123 3.44 -3.52 -15.27
CA GLN A 123 4.82 -3.07 -15.42
C GLN A 123 5.09 -2.46 -16.78
N GLN A 124 4.48 -2.98 -17.85
CA GLN A 124 4.58 -2.38 -19.17
C GLN A 124 4.00 -0.95 -19.22
N GLY A 125 2.89 -0.70 -18.52
CA GLY A 125 2.33 0.65 -18.37
C GLY A 125 3.23 1.56 -17.53
N GLU A 126 3.80 1.03 -16.45
CA GLU A 126 4.73 1.76 -15.57
C GLU A 126 6.02 2.16 -16.29
N GLU A 127 6.54 1.32 -17.20
CA GLU A 127 7.71 1.66 -18.01
C GLU A 127 7.50 2.94 -18.81
N GLN A 128 6.30 3.17 -19.34
CA GLN A 128 5.97 4.41 -20.06
C GLN A 128 6.07 5.63 -19.13
N LEU A 129 5.66 5.50 -17.88
CA LEU A 129 5.81 6.55 -16.88
C LEU A 129 7.28 6.76 -16.53
N LEU A 130 8.02 5.68 -16.29
CA LEU A 130 9.44 5.73 -15.95
C LEU A 130 10.29 6.36 -17.06
N THR A 131 9.86 6.27 -18.34
CA THR A 131 10.57 6.94 -19.44
C THR A 131 10.54 8.47 -19.35
N GLN A 132 9.65 9.05 -18.55
CA GLN A 132 9.62 10.49 -18.29
C GLN A 132 10.78 10.96 -17.39
N LEU A 133 11.43 10.02 -16.69
CA LEU A 133 12.62 10.32 -15.89
C LEU A 133 13.88 10.23 -16.74
N PRO A 134 14.89 11.08 -16.50
CA PRO A 134 16.23 10.88 -17.06
C PRO A 134 16.73 9.47 -16.77
N ALA A 135 17.43 8.86 -17.72
CA ALA A 135 17.88 7.47 -17.59
C ALA A 135 18.74 7.21 -16.32
N ALA A 136 19.53 8.20 -15.91
CA ALA A 136 20.35 8.13 -14.70
C ALA A 136 19.51 8.07 -13.41
N ASP A 137 18.29 8.65 -13.41
CA ASP A 137 17.45 8.77 -12.21
C ASP A 137 16.53 7.56 -12.00
N ARG A 138 16.18 6.84 -13.09
CA ARG A 138 15.25 5.69 -13.04
C ARG A 138 15.71 4.62 -12.06
N ALA A 139 16.96 4.16 -12.19
CA ALA A 139 17.51 3.12 -11.33
C ALA A 139 17.58 3.57 -9.87
N GLY A 140 17.95 4.84 -9.65
CA GLY A 140 17.98 5.45 -8.31
C GLY A 140 16.59 5.55 -7.68
N PHE A 141 15.59 5.97 -8.46
CA PHE A 141 14.19 6.03 -8.03
C PHE A 141 13.64 4.66 -7.62
N LEU A 142 13.78 3.65 -8.49
CA LEU A 142 13.31 2.29 -8.19
C LEU A 142 14.02 1.69 -6.98
N LYS A 143 15.33 1.85 -6.87
CA LYS A 143 16.11 1.38 -5.72
C LYS A 143 15.68 2.07 -4.43
N GLY A 144 15.46 3.38 -4.46
CA GLY A 144 14.98 4.15 -3.31
C GLY A 144 13.58 3.71 -2.88
N LEU A 145 12.67 3.54 -3.83
CA LEU A 145 11.30 3.09 -3.57
C LEU A 145 11.29 1.68 -2.95
N GLN A 146 12.06 0.74 -3.52
CA GLN A 146 12.21 -0.61 -2.98
C GLN A 146 12.76 -0.60 -1.55
N ALA A 147 13.81 0.19 -1.30
CA ALA A 147 14.40 0.29 0.03
C ALA A 147 13.41 0.84 1.07
N LEU A 148 12.64 1.88 0.71
CA LEU A 148 11.62 2.45 1.61
C LEU A 148 10.47 1.47 1.83
N SER A 149 10.02 0.77 0.80
CA SER A 149 8.93 -0.21 0.91
C SER A 149 9.29 -1.42 1.77
N ALA A 150 10.57 -1.74 1.91
CA ALA A 150 11.07 -2.84 2.75
C ALA A 150 11.22 -2.47 4.23
N LEU A 151 11.03 -1.19 4.63
CA LEU A 151 11.17 -0.76 6.01
C LEU A 151 10.05 -1.35 6.90
N PRO A 152 10.38 -2.09 7.97
CA PRO A 152 9.38 -2.69 8.86
C PRO A 152 8.43 -1.68 9.50
N GLU A 153 8.92 -0.48 9.80
CA GLU A 153 8.13 0.59 10.42
C GLU A 153 7.01 1.10 9.50
N LEU A 154 7.21 1.07 8.19
CA LEU A 154 6.18 1.43 7.21
C LEU A 154 5.21 0.29 6.95
N THR A 155 5.68 -0.97 7.01
CA THR A 155 4.86 -2.16 6.78
C THR A 155 4.05 -2.57 8.00
N SER A 156 4.57 -2.34 9.23
CA SER A 156 3.95 -2.76 10.49
C SER A 156 3.04 -1.72 11.15
N ARG A 157 3.05 -0.47 10.69
CA ARG A 157 2.27 0.60 11.32
C ARG A 157 0.78 0.44 11.03
N LYS A 158 0.02 -0.08 12.00
CA LYS A 158 -1.45 0.04 12.00
C LYS A 158 -1.82 1.52 11.80
N PRO A 159 -2.78 1.85 10.91
CA PRO A 159 -3.30 3.20 10.83
C PRO A 159 -3.85 3.55 12.22
N GLY A 160 -3.19 4.48 12.90
CA GLY A 160 -3.67 5.02 14.17
C GLY A 160 -5.11 5.51 13.93
N ARG A 161 -6.04 5.14 14.80
CA ARG A 161 -7.33 5.84 14.91
C ARG A 161 -7.01 7.29 15.26
N GLY A 162 -6.77 8.09 14.24
CA GLY A 162 -6.72 9.55 14.35
C GLY A 162 -8.10 10.01 14.76
N SER A 163 -8.26 10.33 16.03
CA SER A 163 -9.37 11.07 16.56
C SER A 163 -9.41 12.42 15.85
N LEU A 164 -10.18 12.54 14.79
CA LEU A 164 -10.74 13.80 14.37
C LEU A 164 -11.79 14.18 15.44
N GLN A 165 -11.32 14.65 16.59
CA GLN A 165 -12.15 15.43 17.46
C GLN A 165 -12.40 16.75 16.74
N ALA A 166 -13.57 16.84 16.11
CA ALA A 166 -14.18 18.10 15.77
C ALA A 166 -14.32 18.88 17.08
N SER A 167 -13.55 19.95 17.21
CA SER A 167 -13.76 20.96 18.24
C SER A 167 -15.10 21.64 17.92
N ALA A 168 -16.16 21.19 18.59
CA ALA A 168 -17.38 21.95 18.69
C ALA A 168 -17.04 23.23 19.47
N GLY A 169 -17.05 24.37 18.79
CA GLY A 169 -16.97 25.69 19.42
C GLY A 169 -18.15 25.92 20.35
N PRO A 170 -17.98 26.67 21.42
CA PRO A 170 -19.04 26.97 22.37
C PRO A 170 -20.13 27.83 21.72
N GLY A 171 -21.38 27.38 21.88
CA GLY A 171 -22.56 28.12 21.46
C GLY A 171 -22.62 29.49 22.11
N ALA A 172 -22.92 30.49 21.30
CA ALA A 172 -23.30 31.81 21.75
C ALA A 172 -24.71 31.74 22.29
N ASP A 173 -24.87 31.92 23.58
CA ASP A 173 -26.10 32.35 24.22
C ASP A 173 -26.55 33.69 23.63
N ASN A 174 -27.81 33.76 23.21
CA ASN A 174 -28.47 35.02 22.97
C ASN A 174 -29.76 35.09 23.84
N PRO A 175 -29.79 36.00 24.83
CA PRO A 175 -31.00 36.23 25.58
C PRO A 175 -31.84 37.33 24.90
N THR A 176 -33.08 37.05 24.59
CA THR A 176 -34.28 37.91 24.82
C THR A 176 -35.51 37.21 24.20
#